data_e8052c3030f7ea47171e8e551bc7ffba
#
_entry.id   e8052c3030f7ea47171e8e551bc7ffba
#
_cell.length_a   1.000
_cell.length_b   1.000
_cell.length_c   1.000
_cell.angle_alpha   90.00
_cell.angle_beta   90.00
_cell.angle_gamma   90.00
#
_symmetry.space_group_name_H-M   'P 1'
#
loop_
_entity.id
_entity.type
_entity.pdbx_description
1 polymer ?
#
loop_
_entity_poly.entity_id
_entity_poly.type
_entity_poly.pdbx_seq_one_letter_code
_entity_poly.pdbx_strand_id
1 'polypeptide(L)'
;MRALVIGNSTSRETINLKAPWIMKQFSIYGCNALYRDYEPHYLIATDKPILKEIIDSGYHKNRKVYTLPSVNEHYGNKVITLPNQIEEVCPSGIRAVRLALEGRTEIYMLGMDFTNDNQYAGTPTYAKHWDFDKYIPVFEHILQRYDNCNFYRIGAQKRNITPHSNFKELTVQQFTQKYS
;
A
#
# COMPACT_ATOMS: atom_id res chain seq x y z
N MET A 1 -17.77 2.39 0.64
CA MET A 1 -16.96 1.46 1.44
C MET A 1 -15.52 1.93 1.39
N ARG A 2 -14.79 1.93 2.52
CA ARG A 2 -13.46 2.56 2.66
C ARG A 2 -12.34 1.55 2.53
N ALA A 3 -11.20 1.99 1.96
CA ALA A 3 -9.95 1.24 2.01
C ALA A 3 -8.93 1.96 2.90
N LEU A 4 -8.14 1.19 3.64
CA LEU A 4 -6.91 1.65 4.26
C LEU A 4 -5.74 0.93 3.56
N VAL A 5 -4.93 1.69 2.85
CA VAL A 5 -3.71 1.22 2.20
C VAL A 5 -2.54 1.50 3.12
N ILE A 6 -1.82 0.45 3.50
CA ILE A 6 -0.70 0.53 4.44
C ILE A 6 0.61 0.30 3.68
N GLY A 7 1.40 1.35 3.60
CA GLY A 7 2.78 1.32 3.11
C GLY A 7 3.78 0.92 4.19
N ASN A 8 5.06 1.03 3.88
CA ASN A 8 6.14 0.60 4.76
C ASN A 8 6.94 1.75 5.38
N SER A 9 6.53 3.02 5.18
CA SER A 9 7.17 4.15 5.86
C SER A 9 6.90 4.11 7.37
N THR A 10 7.82 4.62 8.17
CA THR A 10 7.74 4.59 9.64
C THR A 10 6.56 5.39 10.20
N SER A 11 6.02 6.35 9.44
CA SER A 11 4.82 7.08 9.85
C SER A 11 3.61 6.18 10.17
N ARG A 12 3.57 4.94 9.66
CA ARG A 12 2.52 3.98 10.02
C ARG A 12 2.50 3.58 11.51
N GLU A 13 3.63 3.69 12.20
CA GLU A 13 3.76 3.36 13.64
C GLU A 13 2.96 4.30 14.54
N THR A 14 2.56 5.44 14.02
CA THR A 14 1.75 6.42 14.74
C THR A 14 0.34 5.94 15.06
N ILE A 15 -0.10 4.82 14.44
CA ILE A 15 -1.43 4.24 14.64
C ILE A 15 -1.31 2.78 15.05
N ASN A 16 -2.02 2.39 16.11
CA ASN A 16 -2.15 0.98 16.46
C ASN A 16 -3.02 0.24 15.43
N LEU A 17 -2.38 -0.42 14.47
CA LEU A 17 -3.06 -1.17 13.42
C LEU A 17 -3.92 -2.33 13.95
N LYS A 18 -3.65 -2.82 15.16
CA LYS A 18 -4.42 -3.89 15.81
C LYS A 18 -5.67 -3.38 16.54
N ALA A 19 -5.93 -2.08 16.51
CA ALA A 19 -7.14 -1.52 17.10
C ALA A 19 -8.39 -2.09 16.40
N PRO A 20 -9.40 -2.61 17.15
CA PRO A 20 -10.55 -3.32 16.57
C PRO A 20 -11.36 -2.49 15.56
N TRP A 21 -11.38 -1.17 15.71
CA TRP A 21 -12.11 -0.28 14.82
C TRP A 21 -11.54 -0.25 13.39
N ILE A 22 -10.22 -0.48 13.22
CA ILE A 22 -9.58 -0.49 11.89
C ILE A 22 -10.19 -1.57 11.01
N MET A 23 -10.25 -2.81 11.48
CA MET A 23 -10.81 -3.93 10.74
C MET A 23 -12.33 -3.79 10.50
N LYS A 24 -13.04 -3.10 11.41
CA LYS A 24 -14.48 -2.84 11.26
C LYS A 24 -14.80 -1.78 10.22
N GLN A 25 -13.96 -0.76 10.08
CA GLN A 25 -14.21 0.42 9.26
C GLN A 25 -13.61 0.32 7.85
N PHE A 26 -12.57 -0.50 7.66
CA PHE A 26 -11.78 -0.50 6.44
C PHE A 26 -11.56 -1.89 5.85
N SER A 27 -11.53 -1.96 4.51
CA SER A 27 -10.82 -3.03 3.82
C SER A 27 -9.33 -2.68 3.79
N ILE A 28 -8.50 -3.57 4.31
CA ILE A 28 -7.06 -3.30 4.49
C ILE A 28 -6.27 -3.86 3.30
N TYR A 29 -5.48 -2.99 2.69
CA TYR A 29 -4.54 -3.32 1.61
C TYR A 29 -3.13 -3.03 2.11
N GLY A 30 -2.25 -4.01 2.02
CA GLY A 30 -0.86 -3.87 2.43
C GLY A 30 0.11 -4.10 1.29
N CYS A 31 1.37 -3.75 1.47
CA CYS A 31 2.39 -4.02 0.48
C CYS A 31 3.65 -4.68 1.06
N ASN A 32 4.26 -5.53 0.26
CA ASN A 32 5.57 -6.12 0.52
C ASN A 32 5.69 -6.78 1.90
N ALA A 33 6.64 -6.33 2.73
CA ALA A 33 6.96 -6.95 4.02
C ALA A 33 5.96 -6.66 5.15
N LEU A 34 4.87 -5.94 4.90
CA LEU A 34 3.85 -5.68 5.93
C LEU A 34 3.36 -6.96 6.61
N TYR A 35 3.31 -8.08 5.89
CA TYR A 35 2.86 -9.37 6.41
C TYR A 35 3.67 -9.91 7.60
N ARG A 36 4.88 -9.38 7.83
CA ARG A 36 5.75 -9.80 8.95
C ARG A 36 5.19 -9.40 10.32
N ASP A 37 4.43 -8.31 10.38
CA ASP A 37 3.92 -7.74 11.64
C ASP A 37 2.43 -7.42 11.63
N TYR A 38 1.79 -7.44 10.43
CA TYR A 38 0.35 -7.21 10.30
C TYR A 38 -0.24 -8.05 9.16
N GLU A 39 -1.46 -8.53 9.34
CA GLU A 39 -2.18 -9.33 8.35
C GLU A 39 -3.25 -8.49 7.63
N PRO A 40 -2.96 -7.88 6.45
CA PRO A 40 -3.96 -7.18 5.67
C PRO A 40 -4.95 -8.17 5.00
N HIS A 41 -6.11 -7.66 4.58
CA HIS A 41 -7.05 -8.46 3.76
C HIS A 41 -6.48 -8.79 2.38
N TYR A 42 -5.66 -7.87 1.82
CA TYR A 42 -5.04 -7.96 0.50
C TYR A 42 -3.58 -7.52 0.63
N LEU A 43 -2.64 -8.38 0.28
CA LEU A 43 -1.21 -8.07 0.28
C LEU A 43 -0.70 -7.99 -1.16
N ILE A 44 -0.05 -6.90 -1.53
CA ILE A 44 0.53 -6.70 -2.86
C ILE A 44 2.07 -6.77 -2.76
N ALA A 45 2.68 -7.71 -3.47
CA ALA A 45 4.14 -7.89 -3.49
C ALA A 45 4.59 -8.14 -4.92
N THR A 46 5.26 -7.17 -5.54
CA THR A 46 5.62 -7.23 -6.96
C THR A 46 7.12 -7.43 -7.20
N ASP A 47 7.93 -7.36 -6.16
CA ASP A 47 9.36 -7.63 -6.24
C ASP A 47 9.64 -9.11 -5.96
N LYS A 48 10.43 -9.76 -6.83
CA LYS A 48 10.74 -11.19 -6.73
C LYS A 48 11.29 -11.62 -5.36
N PRO A 49 12.25 -10.90 -4.72
CA PRO A 49 12.80 -11.32 -3.44
C PRO A 49 11.76 -11.38 -2.33
N ILE A 50 10.90 -10.35 -2.22
CA ILE A 50 9.87 -10.32 -1.18
C ILE A 50 8.74 -11.33 -1.45
N LEU A 51 8.37 -11.53 -2.73
CA LEU A 51 7.39 -12.55 -3.07
C LEU A 51 7.90 -13.95 -2.76
N LYS A 52 9.19 -14.23 -3.03
CA LYS A 52 9.81 -15.50 -2.64
C LYS A 52 9.71 -15.72 -1.13
N GLU A 53 10.05 -14.72 -0.33
CA GLU A 53 9.95 -14.79 1.13
C GLU A 53 8.52 -15.10 1.60
N ILE A 54 7.51 -14.44 1.02
CA ILE A 54 6.08 -14.68 1.31
C ILE A 54 5.69 -16.11 0.95
N ILE A 55 6.16 -16.63 -0.18
CA ILE A 55 5.86 -18.00 -0.61
C ILE A 55 6.54 -19.02 0.33
N ASP A 56 7.82 -18.82 0.65
CA ASP A 56 8.60 -19.71 1.51
C ASP A 56 8.03 -19.76 2.93
N SER A 57 7.50 -18.66 3.45
CA SER A 57 6.82 -18.60 4.75
C SER A 57 5.46 -19.34 4.77
N GLY A 58 4.91 -19.67 3.61
CA GLY A 58 3.58 -20.26 3.48
C GLY A 58 2.42 -19.28 3.69
N TYR A 59 2.69 -17.99 3.90
CA TYR A 59 1.65 -16.96 4.14
C TYR A 59 0.57 -16.95 3.05
N HIS A 60 0.96 -17.10 1.79
CA HIS A 60 0.08 -17.11 0.62
C HIS A 60 -0.99 -18.20 0.64
N LYS A 61 -0.79 -19.28 1.40
CA LYS A 61 -1.75 -20.41 1.45
C LYS A 61 -3.06 -20.03 2.13
N ASN A 62 -3.02 -19.08 3.06
CA ASN A 62 -4.17 -18.70 3.89
C ASN A 62 -4.56 -17.22 3.70
N ARG A 63 -3.86 -16.47 2.85
CA ARG A 63 -4.04 -15.04 2.67
C ARG A 63 -4.01 -14.63 1.20
N LYS A 64 -4.73 -13.58 0.86
CA LYS A 64 -4.78 -13.06 -0.52
C LYS A 64 -3.52 -12.25 -0.80
N VAL A 65 -2.63 -12.84 -1.58
CA VAL A 65 -1.39 -12.20 -2.05
C VAL A 65 -1.48 -11.96 -3.54
N TYR A 66 -1.18 -10.75 -3.97
CA TYR A 66 -1.25 -10.31 -5.35
C TYR A 66 0.13 -9.93 -5.87
N THR A 67 0.40 -10.27 -7.13
CA THR A 67 1.64 -9.90 -7.82
C THR A 67 1.41 -9.64 -9.30
N LEU A 68 2.46 -9.21 -9.99
CA LEU A 68 2.43 -9.04 -11.45
C LEU A 68 2.34 -10.40 -12.18
N PRO A 69 1.72 -10.45 -13.38
CA PRO A 69 1.63 -11.68 -14.17
C PRO A 69 2.97 -12.36 -14.35
N SER A 70 3.99 -11.63 -14.85
CA SER A 70 5.32 -12.17 -15.10
C SER A 70 6.05 -12.66 -13.85
N VAL A 71 5.79 -12.05 -12.70
CA VAL A 71 6.36 -12.48 -11.42
C VAL A 71 5.64 -13.71 -10.89
N ASN A 72 4.32 -13.79 -11.04
CA ASN A 72 3.53 -14.95 -10.64
C ASN A 72 3.90 -16.19 -11.45
N GLU A 73 4.01 -16.04 -12.77
CA GLU A 73 4.46 -17.10 -13.68
C GLU A 73 5.83 -17.65 -13.28
N HIS A 74 6.79 -16.77 -12.95
CA HIS A 74 8.13 -17.18 -12.48
C HIS A 74 8.08 -18.08 -11.23
N TYR A 75 7.08 -17.94 -10.37
CA TYR A 75 6.88 -18.75 -9.17
C TYR A 75 5.79 -19.82 -9.32
N GLY A 76 5.41 -20.18 -10.55
CA GLY A 76 4.46 -21.26 -10.83
C GLY A 76 3.02 -20.93 -10.45
N ASN A 77 2.61 -19.68 -10.58
CA ASN A 77 1.24 -19.19 -10.34
C ASN A 77 0.70 -19.50 -8.93
N LYS A 78 1.55 -19.33 -7.92
CA LYS A 78 1.21 -19.65 -6.52
C LYS A 78 0.36 -18.61 -5.81
N VAL A 79 0.23 -17.42 -6.38
CA VAL A 79 -0.53 -16.29 -5.81
C VAL A 79 -1.51 -15.73 -6.83
N ILE A 80 -2.24 -14.67 -6.47
CA ILE A 80 -3.22 -14.05 -7.36
C ILE A 80 -2.53 -13.06 -8.28
N THR A 81 -2.82 -13.10 -9.56
CA THR A 81 -2.32 -12.13 -10.52
C THR A 81 -3.09 -10.81 -10.41
N LEU A 82 -2.37 -9.69 -10.36
CA LEU A 82 -2.98 -8.35 -10.46
C LEU A 82 -3.70 -8.18 -11.80
N PRO A 83 -4.82 -7.47 -11.84
CA PRO A 83 -5.47 -7.09 -13.10
C PRO A 83 -4.51 -6.32 -14.02
N ASN A 84 -4.55 -6.57 -15.35
CA ASN A 84 -3.63 -5.97 -16.33
C ASN A 84 -3.59 -4.44 -16.29
N GLN A 85 -4.70 -3.79 -15.96
CA GLN A 85 -4.76 -2.33 -15.80
C GLN A 85 -3.89 -1.76 -14.68
N ILE A 86 -3.26 -2.61 -13.87
CA ILE A 86 -2.39 -2.23 -12.73
C ILE A 86 -0.90 -2.47 -13.06
N GLU A 87 -0.55 -2.77 -14.30
CA GLU A 87 0.82 -3.11 -14.72
C GLU A 87 1.78 -1.92 -14.91
N GLU A 88 1.37 -0.69 -14.69
CA GLU A 88 2.27 0.47 -14.75
C GLU A 88 3.49 0.29 -13.85
N VAL A 89 4.63 0.82 -14.29
CA VAL A 89 5.89 0.77 -13.50
C VAL A 89 5.75 1.65 -12.27
N CYS A 90 5.34 1.07 -11.16
CA CYS A 90 5.19 1.77 -9.89
C CYS A 90 5.43 0.84 -8.69
N PRO A 91 5.71 1.38 -7.49
CA PRO A 91 5.89 0.60 -6.27
C PRO A 91 4.64 -0.19 -5.88
N SER A 92 4.84 -1.28 -5.14
CA SER A 92 3.76 -2.12 -4.62
C SER A 92 2.72 -1.33 -3.80
N GLY A 93 3.12 -0.27 -3.09
CA GLY A 93 2.19 0.61 -2.36
C GLY A 93 1.21 1.33 -3.28
N ILE A 94 1.68 1.89 -4.41
CA ILE A 94 0.80 2.53 -5.40
C ILE A 94 -0.10 1.48 -6.07
N ARG A 95 0.40 0.27 -6.34
CA ARG A 95 -0.43 -0.84 -6.84
C ARG A 95 -1.51 -1.26 -5.84
N ALA A 96 -1.21 -1.19 -4.54
CA ALA A 96 -2.21 -1.43 -3.51
C ALA A 96 -3.34 -0.38 -3.54
N VAL A 97 -3.01 0.90 -3.78
CA VAL A 97 -4.00 1.96 -4.02
C VAL A 97 -4.85 1.63 -5.26
N ARG A 98 -4.22 1.25 -6.38
CA ARG A 98 -4.90 0.87 -7.61
C ARG A 98 -5.86 -0.31 -7.41
N LEU A 99 -5.42 -1.35 -6.71
CA LEU A 99 -6.28 -2.50 -6.41
C LEU A 99 -7.46 -2.11 -5.50
N ALA A 100 -7.26 -1.20 -4.57
CA ALA A 100 -8.33 -0.71 -3.71
C ALA A 100 -9.41 0.05 -4.51
N LEU A 101 -9.02 0.79 -5.54
CA LEU A 101 -9.92 1.55 -6.43
C LEU A 101 -10.86 0.68 -7.26
N GLU A 102 -10.60 -0.63 -7.42
CA GLU A 102 -11.53 -1.56 -8.10
C GLU A 102 -12.90 -1.70 -7.39
N GLY A 103 -13.02 -1.26 -6.16
CA GLY A 103 -14.28 -1.37 -5.43
C GLY A 103 -14.45 -0.39 -4.27
N ARG A 104 -13.62 0.65 -4.20
CA ARG A 104 -13.64 1.65 -3.13
C ARG A 104 -13.50 3.05 -3.68
N THR A 105 -14.21 3.98 -3.08
CA THR A 105 -14.22 5.40 -3.47
C THR A 105 -13.60 6.32 -2.41
N GLU A 106 -13.34 5.80 -1.22
CA GLU A 106 -12.58 6.50 -0.17
C GLU A 106 -11.32 5.70 0.15
N ILE A 107 -10.16 6.26 -0.19
CA ILE A 107 -8.85 5.62 -0.03
C ILE A 107 -8.04 6.38 1.02
N TYR A 108 -7.77 5.71 2.12
CA TYR A 108 -6.90 6.21 3.20
C TYR A 108 -5.53 5.57 3.05
N MET A 109 -4.46 6.35 3.18
CA MET A 109 -3.08 5.91 3.00
C MET A 109 -2.28 6.21 4.25
N LEU A 110 -1.68 5.19 4.84
CA LEU A 110 -0.83 5.27 6.03
C LEU A 110 0.52 4.65 5.72
N GLY A 111 1.63 5.29 6.10
CA GLY A 111 2.97 4.82 5.74
C GLY A 111 3.30 4.92 4.25
N MET A 112 2.65 5.87 3.55
CA MET A 112 2.85 6.17 2.12
C MET A 112 3.48 7.56 1.97
N ASP A 113 4.68 7.74 2.53
CA ASP A 113 5.32 9.06 2.65
C ASP A 113 6.11 9.45 1.40
N PHE A 114 6.30 8.54 0.46
CA PHE A 114 7.15 8.70 -0.74
C PHE A 114 8.59 9.09 -0.38
N THR A 115 9.11 8.54 0.71
CA THR A 115 10.48 8.74 1.20
C THR A 115 11.24 7.42 1.24
N ASN A 116 12.56 7.47 1.45
CA ASN A 116 13.38 6.29 1.70
C ASN A 116 13.23 5.75 3.13
N ASP A 117 12.42 6.40 3.96
CA ASP A 117 12.10 5.93 5.28
C ASP A 117 11.23 4.67 5.19
N ASN A 118 11.80 3.55 5.65
CA ASN A 118 11.17 2.24 5.52
C ASN A 118 11.44 1.43 6.79
N GLN A 119 10.38 0.95 7.41
CA GLN A 119 10.42 0.14 8.63
C GLN A 119 11.28 -1.13 8.52
N TYR A 120 11.44 -1.65 7.32
CA TYR A 120 12.21 -2.85 7.05
C TYR A 120 13.61 -2.56 6.48
N ALA A 121 14.06 -1.28 6.55
CA ALA A 121 15.39 -0.91 6.08
C ALA A 121 16.47 -1.78 6.76
N GLY A 122 17.48 -2.16 5.98
CA GLY A 122 18.56 -3.04 6.46
C GLY A 122 18.25 -4.54 6.45
N THR A 123 17.02 -4.95 6.14
CA THR A 123 16.75 -6.38 5.91
C THR A 123 17.19 -6.79 4.48
N PRO A 124 17.49 -8.09 4.22
CA PRO A 124 18.02 -8.53 2.92
C PRO A 124 17.17 -8.12 1.71
N THR A 125 15.86 -8.04 1.87
CA THR A 125 14.93 -7.62 0.82
C THR A 125 14.83 -6.10 0.63
N TYR A 126 15.39 -5.30 1.54
CA TYR A 126 15.34 -3.82 1.56
C TYR A 126 16.74 -3.19 1.72
N ALA A 127 17.74 -3.76 1.10
CA ALA A 127 19.12 -3.26 1.18
C ALA A 127 19.40 -2.02 0.32
N LYS A 128 18.50 -1.65 -0.60
CA LYS A 128 18.72 -0.56 -1.57
C LYS A 128 17.85 0.65 -1.26
N HIS A 129 18.45 1.85 -1.43
CA HIS A 129 17.69 3.08 -1.51
C HIS A 129 16.92 3.17 -2.83
N TRP A 130 15.69 3.66 -2.75
CA TRP A 130 14.82 3.87 -3.90
C TRP A 130 14.58 5.36 -4.08
N ASP A 131 14.63 5.82 -5.32
CA ASP A 131 14.19 7.16 -5.68
C ASP A 131 12.66 7.15 -5.81
N PHE A 132 11.98 7.66 -4.77
CA PHE A 132 10.51 7.73 -4.74
C PHE A 132 9.97 8.96 -5.47
N ASP A 133 10.79 9.98 -5.76
CA ASP A 133 10.33 11.21 -6.43
C ASP A 133 9.73 10.91 -7.80
N LYS A 134 10.31 9.99 -8.54
CA LYS A 134 9.80 9.56 -9.85
C LYS A 134 8.40 8.93 -9.81
N TYR A 135 7.92 8.51 -8.65
CA TYR A 135 6.60 7.92 -8.50
C TYR A 135 5.51 8.90 -8.06
N ILE A 136 5.89 10.12 -7.67
CA ILE A 136 4.92 11.17 -7.36
C ILE A 136 4.04 11.47 -8.58
N PRO A 137 4.59 11.69 -9.80
CA PRO A 137 3.76 11.90 -10.99
C PRO A 137 2.81 10.74 -11.30
N VAL A 138 3.24 9.50 -11.04
CA VAL A 138 2.37 8.30 -11.21
C VAL A 138 1.19 8.36 -10.25
N PHE A 139 1.43 8.76 -9.00
CA PHE A 139 0.35 8.90 -8.03
C PHE A 139 -0.58 10.07 -8.37
N GLU A 140 -0.03 11.21 -8.78
CA GLU A 140 -0.82 12.38 -9.23
C GLU A 140 -1.70 12.05 -10.44
N HIS A 141 -1.20 11.24 -11.38
CA HIS A 141 -2.01 10.73 -12.50
C HIS A 141 -3.19 9.87 -12.00
N ILE A 142 -3.01 9.08 -10.94
CA ILE A 142 -4.11 8.33 -10.31
C ILE A 142 -5.15 9.28 -9.73
N LEU A 143 -4.72 10.35 -9.03
CA LEU A 143 -5.65 11.35 -8.50
C LEU A 143 -6.50 11.99 -9.60
N GLN A 144 -5.88 12.33 -10.74
CA GLN A 144 -6.58 12.90 -11.89
C GLN A 144 -7.56 11.91 -12.53
N ARG A 145 -7.13 10.66 -12.71
CA ARG A 145 -7.95 9.63 -13.39
C ARG A 145 -9.15 9.19 -12.56
N TYR A 146 -9.05 9.25 -11.23
CA TYR A 146 -10.11 8.83 -10.30
C TYR A 146 -10.66 10.04 -9.53
N ASP A 147 -11.07 11.07 -10.26
CA ASP A 147 -11.58 12.35 -9.72
C ASP A 147 -12.87 12.20 -8.90
N ASN A 148 -13.62 11.13 -9.12
CA ASN A 148 -14.80 10.75 -8.36
C ASN A 148 -14.50 10.00 -7.04
N CYS A 149 -13.22 9.72 -6.75
CA CYS A 149 -12.76 9.08 -5.53
C CYS A 149 -12.08 10.09 -4.61
N ASN A 150 -12.15 9.87 -3.31
CA ASN A 150 -11.48 10.71 -2.31
C ASN A 150 -10.26 9.99 -1.75
N PHE A 151 -9.13 10.69 -1.71
CA PHE A 151 -7.86 10.18 -1.21
C PHE A 151 -7.44 10.96 0.03
N TYR A 152 -6.99 10.23 1.05
CA TYR A 152 -6.55 10.80 2.32
C TYR A 152 -5.20 10.22 2.71
N ARG A 153 -4.17 11.05 2.86
CA ARG A 153 -2.87 10.63 3.38
C ARG A 153 -2.77 10.99 4.85
N ILE A 154 -2.39 10.01 5.70
CA ILE A 154 -2.44 10.12 7.15
C ILE A 154 -1.03 10.25 7.70
N GLY A 155 -0.77 11.30 8.50
CA GLY A 155 0.43 11.47 9.31
C GLY A 155 1.74 11.55 8.54
N ALA A 156 1.71 11.71 7.22
CA ALA A 156 2.89 11.69 6.37
C ALA A 156 3.87 12.83 6.69
N GLN A 157 5.15 12.52 6.67
CA GLN A 157 6.18 13.52 6.60
C GLN A 157 6.25 14.09 5.18
N LYS A 158 6.39 15.39 5.09
CA LYS A 158 6.14 16.21 3.91
C LYS A 158 6.94 15.79 2.66
N ARG A 159 6.29 15.12 1.72
CA ARG A 159 6.58 15.27 0.30
C ARG A 159 5.39 15.98 -0.33
N ASN A 160 5.65 17.10 -0.99
CA ASN A 160 4.59 17.89 -1.60
C ASN A 160 4.01 17.14 -2.79
N ILE A 161 2.78 16.71 -2.65
CA ILE A 161 1.93 16.30 -3.77
C ILE A 161 1.22 17.57 -4.25
N THR A 162 1.13 17.75 -5.55
CA THR A 162 0.39 18.86 -6.13
C THR A 162 -1.04 18.89 -5.60
N PRO A 163 -1.59 20.04 -5.23
CA PRO A 163 -2.96 20.12 -4.73
C PRO A 163 -3.97 19.57 -5.73
N HIS A 164 -4.78 18.61 -5.29
CA HIS A 164 -5.91 18.06 -6.03
C HIS A 164 -7.18 18.18 -5.19
N SER A 165 -8.32 18.47 -5.82
CA SER A 165 -9.60 18.65 -5.13
C SER A 165 -10.05 17.40 -4.35
N ASN A 166 -9.66 16.22 -4.82
CA ASN A 166 -9.99 14.92 -4.25
C ASN A 166 -8.89 14.34 -3.34
N PHE A 167 -7.80 15.09 -3.06
CA PHE A 167 -6.71 14.66 -2.18
C PHE A 167 -6.60 15.56 -0.95
N LYS A 168 -6.51 14.94 0.24
CA LYS A 168 -6.35 15.64 1.52
C LYS A 168 -5.32 14.95 2.40
N GLU A 169 -4.56 15.74 3.12
CA GLU A 169 -3.72 15.26 4.21
C GLU A 169 -4.47 15.35 5.54
N LEU A 170 -4.39 14.30 6.33
CA LEU A 170 -4.97 14.22 7.65
C LEU A 170 -3.87 14.04 8.70
N THR A 171 -4.01 14.72 9.83
CA THR A 171 -3.22 14.35 11.00
C THR A 171 -3.72 13.00 11.55
N VAL A 172 -2.86 12.31 12.30
CA VAL A 172 -3.23 11.09 13.03
C VAL A 172 -4.43 11.36 13.95
N GLN A 173 -4.44 12.50 14.61
CA GLN A 173 -5.52 12.89 15.50
C GLN A 173 -6.85 13.03 14.76
N GLN A 174 -6.88 13.73 13.61
CA GLN A 174 -8.08 13.87 12.79
C GLN A 174 -8.62 12.52 12.32
N PHE A 175 -7.72 11.63 11.91
CA PHE A 175 -8.11 10.30 11.46
C PHE A 175 -8.68 9.46 12.61
N THR A 176 -7.99 9.39 13.76
CA THR A 176 -8.44 8.59 14.91
C THR A 176 -9.75 9.13 15.48
N GLN A 177 -9.91 10.44 15.64
CA GLN A 177 -11.17 11.03 16.13
C GLN A 177 -12.38 10.72 15.23
N LYS A 178 -12.16 10.52 13.94
CA LYS A 178 -13.24 10.21 12.99
C LYS A 178 -13.69 8.76 13.05
N TYR A 179 -12.83 7.83 13.45
CA TYR A 179 -13.07 6.39 13.27
C TYR A 179 -12.89 5.51 14.52
N SER A 180 -12.23 6.00 15.57
CA SER A 180 -12.03 5.26 16.82
C SER A 180 -13.23 5.27 17.77
#